data_a03dfeda1ffacd474dfa59ab51a3e831
#
_entry.id   a03dfeda1ffacd474dfa59ab51a3e831
#
_cell.length_a   1.000
_cell.length_b   1.000
_cell.length_c   1.000
_cell.angle_alpha   90.00
_cell.angle_beta   90.00
_cell.angle_gamma   90.00
#
_symmetry.space_group_name_H-M   'P 1'
#
loop_
_entity.id
_entity.type
_entity.pdbx_description
1 polymer ?
#
loop_
_entity_poly.entity_id
_entity_poly.type
_entity_poly.pdbx_seq_one_letter_code
_entity_poly.pdbx_strand_id
1 'polypeptide(L)'
;DRIAVTRICEVLELKAQVAAAVWPGFDDPQFEVPLVYFTDSLCYAVNPEARFLAQYPATLRYRDGELKIYTTPTIDSLEFHMQGTISLDPADAGSAYDYRSAYLLCSSPEITARCIPGTEEVAIWRTMVLHEYFHGFQFRHPAYLAQFEASGAGLIPSSELVGHYQRYGWYKESVDRENAFLLDALRQTDAEIIRRDIDGFRKLRAERHARMRRELAPEAVGAERVYETMEGTARYIEFHACPGGYDLDANDWLYRTDISQYMYATGFNIVRLLDKLGVDYKTRLFDEGLALDGL
;
A
#
# COMPACT_ATOMS: atom_id res chain seq x y z
N ASP A 1 -1.94 25.96 11.88
CA ASP A 1 -2.94 25.06 12.50
C ASP A 1 -4.13 24.79 11.58
N ARG A 2 -4.80 25.84 11.05
CA ARG A 2 -6.01 25.64 10.23
C ARG A 2 -5.73 24.83 8.95
N ILE A 3 -4.64 25.11 8.27
CA ILE A 3 -4.25 24.38 7.03
C ILE A 3 -4.03 22.89 7.31
N ALA A 4 -3.32 22.55 8.38
CA ALA A 4 -3.07 21.16 8.75
C ALA A 4 -4.38 20.41 9.04
N VAL A 5 -5.27 21.01 9.84
CA VAL A 5 -6.59 20.41 10.13
C VAL A 5 -7.41 20.24 8.85
N THR A 6 -7.45 21.24 7.97
CA THR A 6 -8.16 21.14 6.68
C THR A 6 -7.63 19.98 5.84
N ARG A 7 -6.31 19.84 5.69
CA ARG A 7 -5.68 18.75 4.92
C ARG A 7 -5.96 17.37 5.50
N ILE A 8 -5.92 17.25 6.83
CA ILE A 8 -6.29 16.00 7.51
C ILE A 8 -7.75 15.64 7.20
N CYS A 9 -8.68 16.60 7.35
CA CYS A 9 -10.09 16.36 7.02
C CYS A 9 -10.28 15.95 5.56
N GLU A 10 -9.61 16.62 4.61
CA GLU A 10 -9.65 16.26 3.19
C GLU A 10 -9.13 14.85 2.89
N VAL A 11 -8.10 14.37 3.62
CA VAL A 11 -7.63 12.98 3.51
C VAL A 11 -8.68 12.01 4.01
N LEU A 12 -9.29 12.29 5.17
CA LEU A 12 -10.33 11.42 5.74
C LEU A 12 -11.60 11.38 4.87
N GLU A 13 -12.01 12.53 4.31
CA GLU A 13 -13.11 12.58 3.35
C GLU A 13 -12.83 11.76 2.08
N LEU A 14 -11.60 11.88 1.54
CA LEU A 14 -11.19 11.10 0.38
C LEU A 14 -11.13 9.60 0.70
N LYS A 15 -10.67 9.21 1.90
CA LYS A 15 -10.71 7.82 2.39
C LYS A 15 -12.13 7.27 2.37
N ALA A 16 -13.09 8.01 2.91
CA ALA A 16 -14.50 7.62 2.93
C ALA A 16 -15.09 7.49 1.50
N GLN A 17 -14.74 8.39 0.59
CA GLN A 17 -15.15 8.31 -0.81
C GLN A 17 -14.60 7.06 -1.50
N VAL A 18 -13.34 6.75 -1.29
CA VAL A 18 -12.69 5.55 -1.84
C VAL A 18 -13.27 4.28 -1.21
N ALA A 19 -13.58 4.27 0.08
CA ALA A 19 -14.24 3.16 0.75
C ALA A 19 -15.62 2.87 0.13
N ALA A 20 -16.41 3.90 -0.10
CA ALA A 20 -17.75 3.77 -0.67
C ALA A 20 -17.75 3.30 -2.14
N ALA A 21 -16.76 3.71 -2.93
CA ALA A 21 -16.76 3.49 -4.38
C ALA A 21 -15.82 2.38 -4.85
N VAL A 22 -14.74 2.09 -4.12
CA VAL A 22 -13.62 1.28 -4.61
C VAL A 22 -13.33 0.07 -3.73
N TRP A 23 -13.20 0.26 -2.42
CA TRP A 23 -12.83 -0.82 -1.50
C TRP A 23 -13.70 -0.85 -0.24
N PRO A 24 -14.74 -1.71 -0.21
CA PRO A 24 -15.66 -1.81 0.92
C PRO A 24 -14.93 -2.07 2.24
N GLY A 25 -15.33 -1.38 3.30
CA GLY A 25 -14.78 -1.53 4.64
C GLY A 25 -13.50 -0.71 4.91
N PHE A 26 -12.93 -0.02 3.93
CA PHE A 26 -11.70 0.76 4.13
C PHE A 26 -11.86 1.90 5.17
N ASP A 27 -13.06 2.41 5.36
CA ASP A 27 -13.40 3.42 6.37
C ASP A 27 -14.09 2.86 7.62
N ASP A 28 -14.19 1.53 7.75
CA ASP A 28 -14.78 0.90 8.92
C ASP A 28 -13.94 1.23 10.17
N PRO A 29 -14.57 1.76 11.25
CA PRO A 29 -13.88 2.12 12.48
C PRO A 29 -13.08 0.98 13.14
N GLN A 30 -13.47 -0.28 12.93
CA GLN A 30 -12.72 -1.43 13.47
C GLN A 30 -11.32 -1.57 12.86
N PHE A 31 -11.10 -1.06 11.65
CA PHE A 31 -9.83 -1.10 10.93
C PHE A 31 -9.10 0.26 10.94
N GLU A 32 -9.56 1.20 11.78
CA GLU A 32 -8.95 2.54 11.83
C GLU A 32 -7.52 2.48 12.33
N VAL A 33 -6.66 3.28 11.71
CA VAL A 33 -5.26 3.46 12.06
C VAL A 33 -5.04 4.92 12.43
N PRO A 34 -4.46 5.20 13.61
CA PRO A 34 -4.16 6.57 13.99
C PRO A 34 -3.17 7.21 13.03
N LEU A 35 -3.41 8.48 12.69
CA LEU A 35 -2.54 9.28 11.83
C LEU A 35 -1.73 10.28 12.65
N VAL A 36 -0.43 10.40 12.36
CA VAL A 36 0.40 11.51 12.81
C VAL A 36 0.87 12.31 11.59
N TYR A 37 0.38 13.52 11.47
CA TYR A 37 0.72 14.46 10.40
C TYR A 37 1.79 15.44 10.87
N PHE A 38 2.91 15.52 10.15
CA PHE A 38 4.07 16.32 10.50
C PHE A 38 4.13 17.62 9.71
N THR A 39 4.45 18.70 10.43
CA THR A 39 4.88 19.99 9.88
C THR A 39 6.28 20.32 10.37
N ASP A 40 6.87 21.42 9.91
CA ASP A 40 8.23 21.82 10.34
C ASP A 40 8.36 22.06 11.86
N SER A 41 7.24 22.16 12.61
CA SER A 41 7.31 22.53 14.02
C SER A 41 6.39 21.72 14.94
N LEU A 42 5.35 21.11 14.41
CA LEU A 42 4.32 20.40 15.18
C LEU A 42 3.92 19.11 14.50
N CYS A 43 3.53 18.14 15.31
CA CYS A 43 2.77 16.97 14.88
C CYS A 43 1.29 17.14 15.22
N TYR A 44 0.44 16.62 14.35
CA TYR A 44 -1.01 16.54 14.53
C TYR A 44 -1.41 15.08 14.61
N ALA A 45 -1.75 14.61 15.82
CA ALA A 45 -2.18 13.23 16.04
C ALA A 45 -3.70 13.13 15.91
N VAL A 46 -4.16 12.33 14.98
CA VAL A 46 -5.58 12.08 14.68
C VAL A 46 -6.01 10.82 15.38
N ASN A 47 -7.03 10.91 16.22
CA ASN A 47 -7.58 9.82 17.03
C ASN A 47 -6.49 8.97 17.71
N PRO A 48 -5.50 9.58 18.38
CA PRO A 48 -4.39 8.84 18.96
C PRO A 48 -4.85 7.92 20.07
N GLU A 49 -4.21 6.79 20.20
CA GLU A 49 -4.41 5.84 21.30
C GLU A 49 -4.00 6.46 22.65
N ALA A 50 -4.54 5.90 23.74
CA ALA A 50 -4.23 6.39 25.10
C ALA A 50 -2.72 6.34 25.42
N ARG A 51 -1.99 5.34 24.90
CA ARG A 51 -0.54 5.22 25.07
C ARG A 51 0.21 6.38 24.41
N PHE A 52 -0.22 6.87 23.24
CA PHE A 52 0.36 8.04 22.60
C PHE A 52 0.20 9.29 23.49
N LEU A 53 -1.01 9.53 24.00
CA LEU A 53 -1.30 10.68 24.87
C LEU A 53 -0.56 10.60 26.22
N ALA A 54 -0.22 9.41 26.69
CA ALA A 54 0.60 9.23 27.89
C ALA A 54 2.09 9.48 27.63
N GLN A 55 2.55 9.23 26.42
CA GLN A 55 3.96 9.38 26.02
C GLN A 55 4.30 10.80 25.56
N TYR A 56 3.42 11.45 24.83
CA TYR A 56 3.66 12.75 24.23
C TYR A 56 2.72 13.82 24.83
N PRO A 57 3.26 14.99 25.25
CA PRO A 57 2.45 16.10 25.77
C PRO A 57 1.59 16.69 24.63
N ALA A 58 0.34 16.29 24.56
CA ALA A 58 -0.55 16.65 23.47
C ALA A 58 -1.71 17.53 23.94
N THR A 59 -2.09 18.50 23.11
CA THR A 59 -3.19 19.43 23.34
C THR A 59 -4.27 19.23 22.28
N LEU A 60 -5.52 19.00 22.71
CA LEU A 60 -6.66 18.92 21.80
C LEU A 60 -6.85 20.24 21.06
N ARG A 61 -6.86 20.23 19.73
CA ARG A 61 -7.00 21.40 18.85
C ARG A 61 -8.28 21.43 18.06
N TYR A 62 -8.77 20.24 17.71
CA TYR A 62 -9.99 20.12 16.90
C TYR A 62 -10.80 18.91 17.36
N ARG A 63 -12.14 19.07 17.31
CA ARG A 63 -13.09 17.98 17.56
C ARG A 63 -14.31 18.17 16.68
N ASP A 64 -14.70 17.11 16.00
CA ASP A 64 -15.96 17.01 15.28
C ASP A 64 -16.47 15.57 15.41
N GLY A 65 -17.55 15.36 16.14
CA GLY A 65 -18.02 14.03 16.49
C GLY A 65 -16.93 13.19 17.18
N GLU A 66 -16.62 12.04 16.59
CA GLU A 66 -15.55 11.14 17.05
C GLU A 66 -14.15 11.57 16.61
N LEU A 67 -14.04 12.44 15.61
CA LEU A 67 -12.76 12.96 15.15
C LEU A 67 -12.15 13.89 16.18
N LYS A 68 -10.95 13.57 16.64
CA LYS A 68 -10.14 14.36 17.58
C LYS A 68 -8.75 14.54 17.02
N ILE A 69 -8.31 15.80 16.92
CA ILE A 69 -6.96 16.13 16.48
C ILE A 69 -6.23 16.84 17.62
N TYR A 70 -5.11 16.26 18.01
CA TYR A 70 -4.23 16.80 19.04
C TYR A 70 -2.98 17.35 18.39
N THR A 71 -2.34 18.35 19.00
CA THR A 71 -1.03 18.83 18.62
C THR A 71 -0.01 18.53 19.70
N THR A 72 1.20 18.14 19.26
CA THR A 72 2.37 17.93 20.11
C THR A 72 3.60 18.50 19.39
N PRO A 73 4.67 18.87 20.10
CA PRO A 73 5.98 19.07 19.45
C PRO A 73 6.37 17.87 18.61
N THR A 74 7.32 18.07 17.69
CA THR A 74 7.87 16.99 16.88
C THR A 74 8.30 15.82 17.75
N ILE A 75 7.85 14.61 17.41
CA ILE A 75 8.04 13.41 18.22
C ILE A 75 9.36 12.67 17.91
N ASP A 76 10.01 13.05 16.81
CA ASP A 76 11.32 12.53 16.40
C ASP A 76 12.12 13.59 15.61
N SER A 77 13.27 13.20 15.10
CA SER A 77 14.18 14.07 14.35
C SER A 77 14.30 13.73 12.87
N LEU A 78 13.40 12.88 12.34
CA LEU A 78 13.41 12.54 10.92
C LEU A 78 12.90 13.73 10.10
N GLU A 79 13.55 13.96 8.97
CA GLU A 79 13.20 15.08 8.08
C GLU A 79 11.94 14.81 7.25
N PHE A 80 11.55 13.54 7.11
CA PHE A 80 10.46 13.12 6.22
C PHE A 80 9.76 11.86 6.71
N HIS A 81 8.43 11.86 6.59
CA HIS A 81 7.57 10.72 6.86
C HIS A 81 6.55 10.53 5.72
N MET A 82 6.44 9.33 5.23
CA MET A 82 5.37 8.83 4.37
C MET A 82 5.37 7.31 4.49
N GLN A 83 4.84 6.80 5.60
CA GLN A 83 4.89 5.38 5.93
C GLN A 83 3.69 4.98 6.78
N GLY A 84 3.01 3.92 6.38
CA GLY A 84 2.06 3.19 7.21
C GLY A 84 2.78 2.21 8.14
N THR A 85 2.05 1.62 9.07
CA THR A 85 2.49 0.50 9.92
C THR A 85 3.78 0.76 10.72
N ILE A 86 3.97 1.97 11.22
CA ILE A 86 5.16 2.34 12.00
C ILE A 86 4.91 2.21 13.50
N SER A 87 5.88 1.62 14.22
CA SER A 87 5.90 1.64 15.68
C SER A 87 6.25 3.01 16.22
N LEU A 88 5.53 3.43 17.26
CA LEU A 88 5.87 4.60 18.08
C LEU A 88 6.37 4.19 19.47
N ASP A 89 6.76 2.93 19.68
CA ASP A 89 7.39 2.52 20.92
C ASP A 89 8.81 3.09 21.02
N PRO A 90 9.14 3.87 22.07
CA PRO A 90 10.48 4.41 22.24
C PRO A 90 11.58 3.35 22.40
N ALA A 91 11.21 2.11 22.75
CA ALA A 91 12.15 1.00 22.82
C ALA A 91 12.57 0.50 21.44
N ASP A 92 11.76 0.77 20.40
CA ASP A 92 12.10 0.42 19.02
C ASP A 92 13.13 1.42 18.45
N ALA A 93 14.17 0.90 17.83
CA ALA A 93 15.20 1.72 17.23
C ALA A 93 14.71 2.35 15.92
N GLY A 94 14.46 3.67 15.95
CA GLY A 94 14.06 4.42 14.75
C GLY A 94 12.66 4.00 14.24
N SER A 95 12.40 4.21 12.97
CA SER A 95 11.11 3.92 12.31
C SER A 95 10.90 2.40 12.08
N ALA A 96 10.88 1.61 13.16
CA ALA A 96 10.62 0.18 13.08
C ALA A 96 9.18 -0.08 12.63
N TYR A 97 9.01 -1.04 11.73
CA TYR A 97 7.66 -1.47 11.32
C TYR A 97 6.95 -2.21 12.46
N ASP A 98 5.72 -1.82 12.73
CA ASP A 98 4.81 -2.48 13.66
C ASP A 98 3.46 -2.74 12.99
N TYR A 99 3.29 -3.93 12.47
CA TYR A 99 2.07 -4.34 11.79
C TYR A 99 0.88 -4.62 12.73
N ARG A 100 1.10 -4.67 14.06
CA ARG A 100 0.06 -5.00 15.06
C ARG A 100 -0.57 -3.77 15.68
N SER A 101 0.24 -2.75 15.94
CA SER A 101 -0.19 -1.50 16.59
C SER A 101 0.29 -0.27 15.81
N ALA A 102 0.16 -0.34 14.50
CA ALA A 102 0.68 0.61 13.56
C ALA A 102 0.07 2.00 13.67
N TYR A 103 0.89 2.99 13.36
CA TYR A 103 0.48 4.36 13.05
C TYR A 103 0.82 4.68 11.60
N LEU A 104 0.00 5.53 10.99
CA LEU A 104 0.37 6.20 9.76
C LEU A 104 1.11 7.49 10.09
N LEU A 105 2.35 7.61 9.63
CA LEU A 105 3.14 8.84 9.72
C LEU A 105 3.20 9.49 8.34
N CYS A 106 2.77 10.74 8.22
CA CYS A 106 2.92 11.49 6.97
C CYS A 106 3.34 12.94 7.21
N SER A 107 4.28 13.41 6.41
CA SER A 107 4.68 14.82 6.37
C SER A 107 3.72 15.65 5.52
N SER A 108 3.70 16.96 5.78
CA SER A 108 2.95 17.90 4.95
C SER A 108 3.40 17.87 3.49
N PRO A 109 2.56 18.29 2.52
CA PRO A 109 2.95 18.34 1.11
C PRO A 109 4.26 19.12 0.88
N GLU A 110 4.48 20.21 1.62
CA GLU A 110 5.67 21.04 1.49
C GLU A 110 6.94 20.33 1.93
N ILE A 111 6.86 19.48 2.97
CA ILE A 111 7.98 18.64 3.39
C ILE A 111 8.17 17.50 2.40
N THR A 112 7.08 16.83 2.03
CA THR A 112 7.09 15.71 1.09
C THR A 112 7.70 16.10 -0.25
N ALA A 113 7.37 17.26 -0.79
CA ALA A 113 7.89 17.78 -2.05
C ALA A 113 9.42 18.00 -2.07
N ARG A 114 10.05 18.14 -0.91
CA ARG A 114 11.52 18.21 -0.81
C ARG A 114 12.19 16.86 -1.15
N CYS A 115 11.46 15.75 -0.94
CA CYS A 115 11.96 14.39 -1.13
C CYS A 115 11.36 13.71 -2.36
N ILE A 116 10.09 14.01 -2.67
CA ILE A 116 9.33 13.35 -3.74
C ILE A 116 8.75 14.44 -4.67
N PRO A 117 9.35 14.66 -5.85
CA PRO A 117 8.84 15.63 -6.83
C PRO A 117 7.39 15.34 -7.24
N GLY A 118 6.61 16.39 -7.46
CA GLY A 118 5.19 16.30 -7.84
C GLY A 118 4.20 16.30 -6.68
N THR A 119 4.67 16.07 -5.44
CA THR A 119 3.82 16.07 -4.24
C THR A 119 3.54 17.47 -3.67
N GLU A 120 4.08 18.51 -4.26
CA GLU A 120 3.64 19.89 -4.08
C GLU A 120 2.16 20.07 -4.47
N GLU A 121 1.66 19.27 -5.41
CA GLU A 121 0.25 19.14 -5.69
C GLU A 121 -0.45 18.34 -4.59
N VAL A 122 -1.23 19.02 -3.75
CA VAL A 122 -1.94 18.40 -2.61
C VAL A 122 -2.80 17.22 -3.05
N ALA A 123 -3.32 17.22 -4.27
CA ALA A 123 -4.09 16.12 -4.83
C ALA A 123 -3.24 14.84 -4.94
N ILE A 124 -2.01 14.94 -5.46
CA ILE A 124 -1.07 13.82 -5.58
C ILE A 124 -0.57 13.38 -4.19
N TRP A 125 -0.22 14.33 -3.32
CA TRP A 125 0.16 14.01 -1.94
C TRP A 125 -0.93 13.18 -1.23
N ARG A 126 -2.22 13.54 -1.37
CA ARG A 126 -3.33 12.80 -0.74
C ARG A 126 -3.42 11.35 -1.24
N THR A 127 -3.14 11.09 -2.51
CA THR A 127 -3.17 9.71 -3.03
C THR A 127 -2.11 8.85 -2.38
N MET A 128 -0.90 9.39 -2.17
CA MET A 128 0.17 8.70 -1.45
C MET A 128 -0.20 8.45 0.02
N VAL A 129 -0.81 9.43 0.70
CA VAL A 129 -1.28 9.23 2.07
C VAL A 129 -2.33 8.11 2.14
N LEU A 130 -3.23 8.00 1.16
CA LEU A 130 -4.20 6.92 1.10
C LEU A 130 -3.57 5.55 0.82
N HIS A 131 -2.52 5.50 -0.01
CA HIS A 131 -1.72 4.30 -0.20
C HIS A 131 -1.20 3.77 1.15
N GLU A 132 -0.58 4.63 1.93
CA GLU A 132 -0.05 4.28 3.25
C GLU A 132 -1.16 3.96 4.28
N TYR A 133 -2.28 4.66 4.23
CA TYR A 133 -3.46 4.33 5.04
C TYR A 133 -3.98 2.93 4.74
N PHE A 134 -3.92 2.55 3.45
CA PHE A 134 -4.39 1.23 3.04
C PHE A 134 -3.51 0.11 3.58
N HIS A 135 -2.20 0.33 3.72
CA HIS A 135 -1.34 -0.63 4.43
C HIS A 135 -1.80 -0.83 5.87
N GLY A 136 -2.12 0.24 6.58
CA GLY A 136 -2.68 0.13 7.93
C GLY A 136 -3.97 -0.70 7.96
N PHE A 137 -4.89 -0.44 7.03
CA PHE A 137 -6.13 -1.20 6.89
C PHE A 137 -5.88 -2.70 6.63
N GLN A 138 -4.97 -3.04 5.71
CA GLN A 138 -4.60 -4.43 5.41
C GLN A 138 -4.19 -5.20 6.67
N PHE A 139 -3.31 -4.62 7.49
CA PHE A 139 -2.75 -5.27 8.68
C PHE A 139 -3.69 -5.24 9.90
N ARG A 140 -4.82 -4.52 9.85
CA ARG A 140 -5.89 -4.66 10.85
C ARG A 140 -6.71 -5.95 10.67
N HIS A 141 -6.51 -6.70 9.58
CA HIS A 141 -7.14 -8.00 9.35
C HIS A 141 -6.25 -9.12 9.90
N PRO A 142 -6.68 -9.84 10.98
CA PRO A 142 -5.81 -10.82 11.63
C PRO A 142 -5.35 -11.97 10.73
N ALA A 143 -6.19 -12.41 9.79
CA ALA A 143 -5.81 -13.48 8.86
C ALA A 143 -4.74 -13.02 7.86
N TYR A 144 -4.82 -11.77 7.38
CA TYR A 144 -3.80 -11.22 6.51
C TYR A 144 -2.47 -11.00 7.24
N LEU A 145 -2.50 -10.49 8.48
CA LEU A 145 -1.31 -10.38 9.31
C LEU A 145 -0.65 -11.75 9.53
N ALA A 146 -1.43 -12.77 9.85
CA ALA A 146 -0.92 -14.14 10.00
C ALA A 146 -0.31 -14.69 8.70
N GLN A 147 -0.94 -14.41 7.55
CA GLN A 147 -0.39 -14.74 6.24
C GLN A 147 0.94 -14.05 5.99
N PHE A 148 1.03 -12.75 6.28
CA PHE A 148 2.26 -11.98 6.14
C PHE A 148 3.38 -12.57 7.00
N GLU A 149 3.13 -12.84 8.28
CA GLU A 149 4.09 -13.44 9.20
C GLU A 149 4.57 -14.82 8.73
N ALA A 150 3.67 -15.61 8.14
CA ALA A 150 4.00 -16.96 7.63
C ALA A 150 4.65 -16.96 6.24
N SER A 151 4.61 -15.86 5.50
CA SER A 151 5.01 -15.80 4.09
C SER A 151 6.51 -15.86 3.85
N GLY A 152 7.31 -15.57 4.86
CA GLY A 152 8.76 -15.35 4.72
C GLY A 152 9.16 -13.90 4.43
N ALA A 153 8.22 -12.96 4.35
CA ALA A 153 8.50 -11.53 4.11
C ALA A 153 9.42 -10.93 5.20
N GLY A 154 9.35 -11.42 6.43
CA GLY A 154 10.28 -11.03 7.50
C GLY A 154 11.73 -11.51 7.28
N LEU A 155 11.96 -12.48 6.40
CA LEU A 155 13.28 -13.02 6.05
C LEU A 155 13.78 -12.48 4.70
N ILE A 156 12.87 -12.28 3.76
CA ILE A 156 13.17 -11.82 2.40
C ILE A 156 12.49 -10.46 2.19
N PRO A 157 13.19 -9.35 2.40
CA PRO A 157 12.62 -8.02 2.19
C PRO A 157 12.34 -7.76 0.70
N SER A 158 11.40 -6.87 0.41
CA SER A 158 11.02 -6.50 -0.97
C SER A 158 12.22 -6.04 -1.81
N SER A 159 13.18 -5.37 -1.20
CA SER A 159 14.43 -4.93 -1.85
C SER A 159 15.29 -6.09 -2.34
N GLU A 160 15.27 -7.24 -1.68
CA GLU A 160 15.99 -8.44 -2.14
C GLU A 160 15.32 -9.03 -3.38
N LEU A 161 13.99 -9.09 -3.41
CA LEU A 161 13.24 -9.53 -4.60
C LEU A 161 13.47 -8.60 -5.79
N VAL A 162 13.51 -7.29 -5.56
CA VAL A 162 13.91 -6.31 -6.58
C VAL A 162 15.36 -6.56 -7.03
N GLY A 163 16.26 -6.87 -6.11
CA GLY A 163 17.63 -7.26 -6.41
C GLY A 163 17.71 -8.52 -7.28
N HIS A 164 16.86 -9.51 -7.05
CA HIS A 164 16.76 -10.71 -7.90
C HIS A 164 16.27 -10.36 -9.32
N TYR A 165 15.23 -9.53 -9.44
CA TYR A 165 14.72 -9.04 -10.71
C TYR A 165 15.80 -8.30 -11.52
N GLN A 166 16.62 -7.50 -10.86
CA GLN A 166 17.70 -6.76 -11.52
C GLN A 166 18.89 -7.64 -11.90
N ARG A 167 19.20 -8.65 -11.09
CA ARG A 167 20.41 -9.48 -11.23
C ARG A 167 20.24 -10.66 -12.14
N TYR A 168 19.08 -11.33 -12.12
CA TYR A 168 18.86 -12.59 -12.83
C TYR A 168 18.00 -12.39 -14.08
N GLY A 169 18.62 -12.47 -15.27
CA GLY A 169 17.91 -12.29 -16.54
C GLY A 169 16.68 -13.19 -16.68
N TRP A 170 16.77 -14.46 -16.25
CA TRP A 170 15.63 -15.38 -16.28
C TRP A 170 14.46 -14.94 -15.40
N TYR A 171 14.77 -14.31 -14.26
CA TYR A 171 13.76 -13.82 -13.34
C TYR A 171 13.03 -12.64 -13.97
N LYS A 172 13.81 -11.66 -14.44
CA LYS A 172 13.29 -10.47 -15.13
C LYS A 172 12.44 -10.83 -16.34
N GLU A 173 12.96 -11.69 -17.23
CA GLU A 173 12.24 -12.11 -18.43
C GLU A 173 10.89 -12.78 -18.10
N SER A 174 10.86 -13.65 -17.08
CA SER A 174 9.61 -14.29 -16.66
C SER A 174 8.62 -13.29 -16.12
N VAL A 175 9.03 -12.41 -15.19
CA VAL A 175 8.15 -11.37 -14.63
C VAL A 175 7.60 -10.45 -15.73
N ASP A 176 8.45 -9.98 -16.64
CA ASP A 176 8.04 -9.09 -17.73
C ASP A 176 7.03 -9.78 -18.67
N ARG A 177 7.23 -11.06 -18.97
CA ARG A 177 6.28 -11.85 -19.78
C ARG A 177 4.97 -12.15 -19.02
N GLU A 178 5.05 -12.46 -17.73
CA GLU A 178 3.86 -12.59 -16.88
C GLU A 178 3.04 -11.30 -16.92
N ASN A 179 3.69 -10.17 -16.73
CA ASN A 179 3.03 -8.85 -16.78
C ASN A 179 2.45 -8.55 -18.17
N ALA A 180 3.13 -8.94 -19.26
CA ALA A 180 2.61 -8.78 -20.61
C ALA A 180 1.28 -9.53 -20.82
N PHE A 181 1.15 -10.76 -20.33
CA PHE A 181 -0.11 -11.50 -20.35
C PHE A 181 -1.24 -10.79 -19.58
N LEU A 182 -0.93 -10.23 -18.40
CA LEU A 182 -1.93 -9.45 -17.64
C LEU A 182 -2.40 -8.23 -18.43
N LEU A 183 -1.47 -7.49 -19.05
CA LEU A 183 -1.78 -6.30 -19.84
C LEU A 183 -2.55 -6.66 -21.11
N ASP A 184 -2.23 -7.77 -21.76
CA ASP A 184 -2.97 -8.25 -22.93
C ASP A 184 -4.39 -8.64 -22.54
N ALA A 185 -4.58 -9.42 -21.47
CA ALA A 185 -5.90 -9.75 -20.94
C ALA A 185 -6.73 -8.50 -20.57
N LEU A 186 -6.07 -7.46 -20.03
CA LEU A 186 -6.73 -6.19 -19.69
C LEU A 186 -7.22 -5.43 -20.96
N ARG A 187 -6.53 -5.55 -22.08
CA ARG A 187 -6.89 -4.89 -23.35
C ARG A 187 -7.97 -5.61 -24.14
N GLN A 188 -8.09 -6.94 -23.98
CA GLN A 188 -9.02 -7.77 -24.74
C GLN A 188 -10.47 -7.65 -24.25
N THR A 189 -11.41 -7.91 -25.15
CA THR A 189 -12.85 -8.07 -24.84
C THR A 189 -13.33 -9.50 -25.09
N ASP A 190 -12.58 -10.30 -25.83
CA ASP A 190 -12.89 -11.69 -26.13
C ASP A 190 -12.53 -12.59 -24.93
N ALA A 191 -13.53 -13.29 -24.40
CA ALA A 191 -13.38 -14.12 -23.21
C ALA A 191 -12.43 -15.31 -23.41
N GLU A 192 -12.33 -15.86 -24.64
CA GLU A 192 -11.42 -16.98 -24.91
C GLU A 192 -9.96 -16.50 -24.95
N ILE A 193 -9.74 -15.31 -25.53
CA ILE A 193 -8.41 -14.70 -25.55
C ILE A 193 -7.99 -14.34 -24.11
N ILE A 194 -8.87 -13.71 -23.34
CA ILE A 194 -8.61 -13.39 -21.92
C ILE A 194 -8.24 -14.66 -21.14
N ARG A 195 -9.00 -15.74 -21.30
CA ARG A 195 -8.70 -17.01 -20.61
C ARG A 195 -7.34 -17.56 -21.00
N ARG A 196 -7.02 -17.58 -22.29
CA ARG A 196 -5.72 -18.02 -22.79
C ARG A 196 -4.57 -17.20 -22.18
N ASP A 197 -4.73 -15.88 -22.07
CA ASP A 197 -3.71 -15.01 -21.53
C ASP A 197 -3.54 -15.22 -20.01
N ILE A 198 -4.62 -15.45 -19.28
CA ILE A 198 -4.59 -15.84 -17.86
C ILE A 198 -3.88 -17.19 -17.67
N ASP A 199 -4.17 -18.18 -18.51
CA ASP A 199 -3.51 -19.49 -18.46
C ASP A 199 -2.02 -19.37 -18.76
N GLY A 200 -1.64 -18.50 -19.70
CA GLY A 200 -0.25 -18.17 -20.00
C GLY A 200 0.48 -17.54 -18.80
N PHE A 201 -0.15 -16.55 -18.16
CA PHE A 201 0.33 -15.93 -16.93
C PHE A 201 0.55 -16.97 -15.82
N ARG A 202 -0.48 -17.76 -15.51
CA ARG A 202 -0.43 -18.78 -14.45
C ARG A 202 0.66 -19.81 -14.69
N LYS A 203 0.81 -20.27 -15.94
CA LYS A 203 1.84 -21.23 -16.32
C LYS A 203 3.24 -20.66 -16.10
N LEU A 204 3.55 -19.48 -16.64
CA LEU A 204 4.87 -18.85 -16.48
C LEU A 204 5.19 -18.60 -15.01
N ARG A 205 4.23 -18.09 -14.25
CA ARG A 205 4.38 -17.86 -12.81
C ARG A 205 4.70 -19.14 -12.06
N ALA A 206 3.99 -20.22 -12.32
CA ALA A 206 4.25 -21.51 -11.68
C ALA A 206 5.66 -22.03 -12.00
N GLU A 207 6.12 -21.91 -13.25
CA GLU A 207 7.47 -22.28 -13.69
C GLU A 207 8.53 -21.43 -12.98
N ARG A 208 8.33 -20.12 -12.90
CA ARG A 208 9.24 -19.18 -12.19
C ARG A 208 9.28 -19.48 -10.70
N HIS A 209 8.14 -19.64 -10.04
CA HIS A 209 8.07 -19.97 -8.61
C HIS A 209 8.76 -21.32 -8.31
N ALA A 210 8.59 -22.32 -9.18
CA ALA A 210 9.31 -23.58 -9.03
C ALA A 210 10.84 -23.41 -9.16
N ARG A 211 11.29 -22.50 -10.03
CA ARG A 211 12.70 -22.15 -10.18
C ARG A 211 13.22 -21.35 -8.98
N MET A 212 12.46 -20.37 -8.48
CA MET A 212 12.80 -19.61 -7.28
C MET A 212 13.08 -20.52 -6.08
N ARG A 213 12.18 -21.48 -5.83
CA ARG A 213 12.37 -22.45 -4.72
C ARG A 213 13.65 -23.29 -4.84
N ARG A 214 14.14 -23.54 -6.07
CA ARG A 214 15.37 -24.33 -6.28
C ARG A 214 16.64 -23.49 -6.26
N GLU A 215 16.60 -22.28 -6.79
CA GLU A 215 17.78 -21.47 -7.11
C GLU A 215 17.99 -20.27 -6.19
N LEU A 216 16.93 -19.85 -5.46
CA LEU A 216 16.97 -18.74 -4.51
C LEU A 216 16.68 -19.27 -3.09
N ALA A 217 15.60 -18.81 -2.49
CA ALA A 217 15.13 -19.24 -1.19
C ALA A 217 13.69 -19.74 -1.28
N PRO A 218 13.31 -20.83 -0.57
CA PRO A 218 11.92 -21.30 -0.55
C PRO A 218 10.92 -20.24 -0.14
N GLU A 219 11.31 -19.36 0.77
CA GLU A 219 10.53 -18.25 1.32
C GLU A 219 10.28 -17.13 0.31
N ALA A 220 11.14 -16.99 -0.70
CA ALA A 220 11.05 -15.90 -1.69
C ALA A 220 9.70 -15.88 -2.44
N VAL A 221 9.10 -17.05 -2.67
CA VAL A 221 7.79 -17.14 -3.33
C VAL A 221 6.67 -16.63 -2.41
N GLY A 222 6.69 -16.97 -1.14
CA GLY A 222 5.71 -16.49 -0.18
C GLY A 222 5.84 -14.97 0.04
N ALA A 223 7.08 -14.50 0.19
CA ALA A 223 7.37 -13.08 0.31
C ALA A 223 6.90 -12.29 -0.92
N GLU A 224 7.18 -12.76 -2.13
CA GLU A 224 6.72 -12.11 -3.36
C GLU A 224 5.19 -11.99 -3.41
N ARG A 225 4.47 -13.07 -3.13
CA ARG A 225 3.00 -13.10 -3.18
C ARG A 225 2.37 -12.11 -2.19
N VAL A 226 2.93 -12.01 -1.00
CA VAL A 226 2.41 -11.10 0.01
C VAL A 226 2.74 -9.65 -0.32
N TYR A 227 3.95 -9.35 -0.80
CA TYR A 227 4.30 -8.01 -1.25
C TYR A 227 3.49 -7.59 -2.48
N GLU A 228 3.27 -8.49 -3.44
CA GLU A 228 2.42 -8.22 -4.61
C GLU A 228 0.97 -7.90 -4.19
N THR A 229 0.44 -8.62 -3.21
CA THR A 229 -0.89 -8.34 -2.66
C THR A 229 -0.91 -7.01 -1.92
N MET A 230 0.05 -6.77 -1.03
CA MET A 230 0.17 -5.57 -0.22
C MET A 230 0.25 -4.31 -1.09
N GLU A 231 1.26 -4.26 -1.95
CA GLU A 231 1.60 -3.08 -2.72
C GLU A 231 0.69 -2.89 -3.94
N GLY A 232 0.28 -3.99 -4.58
CA GLY A 232 -0.62 -3.92 -5.72
C GLY A 232 -1.99 -3.37 -5.37
N THR A 233 -2.55 -3.77 -4.23
CA THR A 233 -3.85 -3.26 -3.78
C THR A 233 -3.75 -1.84 -3.25
N ALA A 234 -2.66 -1.46 -2.57
CA ALA A 234 -2.43 -0.09 -2.13
C ALA A 234 -2.26 0.86 -3.33
N ARG A 235 -1.51 0.44 -4.37
CA ARG A 235 -1.42 1.19 -5.63
C ARG A 235 -2.76 1.32 -6.35
N TYR A 236 -3.59 0.31 -6.26
CA TYR A 236 -4.95 0.37 -6.82
C TYR A 236 -5.80 1.42 -6.09
N ILE A 237 -5.68 1.55 -4.78
CA ILE A 237 -6.31 2.63 -4.00
C ILE A 237 -5.76 4.00 -4.42
N GLU A 238 -4.44 4.15 -4.52
CA GLU A 238 -3.79 5.37 -4.99
C GLU A 238 -4.30 5.80 -6.36
N PHE A 239 -4.40 4.87 -7.30
CA PHE A 239 -4.93 5.12 -8.65
C PHE A 239 -6.35 5.67 -8.64
N HIS A 240 -7.23 5.11 -7.83
CA HIS A 240 -8.63 5.53 -7.74
C HIS A 240 -8.85 6.76 -6.86
N ALA A 241 -7.92 7.07 -5.96
CA ALA A 241 -7.96 8.25 -5.11
C ALA A 241 -7.58 9.55 -5.85
N CYS A 242 -6.97 9.45 -7.04
CA CYS A 242 -6.58 10.62 -7.81
C CYS A 242 -7.81 11.35 -8.37
N PRO A 243 -8.03 12.63 -8.02
CA PRO A 243 -9.12 13.40 -8.57
C PRO A 243 -9.02 13.52 -10.11
N GLY A 244 -10.08 13.13 -10.81
CA GLY A 244 -10.08 13.07 -12.27
C GLY A 244 -9.42 11.82 -12.86
N GLY A 245 -8.88 10.95 -12.01
CA GLY A 245 -8.18 9.72 -12.39
C GLY A 245 -6.75 9.95 -12.87
N TYR A 246 -5.90 8.94 -12.72
CA TYR A 246 -4.62 8.91 -13.41
C TYR A 246 -4.85 8.53 -14.88
N ASP A 247 -4.30 9.31 -15.80
CA ASP A 247 -4.14 8.89 -17.19
C ASP A 247 -3.07 7.78 -17.23
N LEU A 248 -3.49 6.56 -17.54
CA LEU A 248 -2.60 5.40 -17.58
C LEU A 248 -1.50 5.55 -18.64
N ASP A 249 -1.78 6.22 -19.77
CA ASP A 249 -0.78 6.41 -20.83
C ASP A 249 0.32 7.39 -20.39
N ALA A 250 -0.03 8.37 -19.57
CA ALA A 250 0.93 9.33 -18.99
C ALA A 250 1.59 8.80 -17.71
N ASN A 251 1.02 7.77 -17.07
CA ASN A 251 1.48 7.21 -15.79
C ASN A 251 1.79 5.71 -15.91
N ASP A 252 2.61 5.33 -16.87
CA ASP A 252 2.95 3.94 -17.16
C ASP A 252 3.73 3.24 -16.02
N TRP A 253 4.30 4.00 -15.09
CA TRP A 253 4.91 3.52 -13.86
C TRP A 253 3.93 2.73 -12.96
N LEU A 254 2.62 2.95 -13.11
CA LEU A 254 1.61 2.23 -12.36
C LEU A 254 1.59 0.73 -12.69
N TYR A 255 1.80 0.38 -13.96
CA TYR A 255 1.57 -0.97 -14.48
C TYR A 255 2.79 -1.62 -15.15
N ARG A 256 3.90 -0.89 -15.34
CA ARG A 256 5.13 -1.42 -15.96
C ARG A 256 6.09 -1.92 -14.89
N THR A 257 6.66 -3.09 -15.12
CA THR A 257 7.60 -3.77 -14.22
C THR A 257 9.01 -3.20 -14.26
N ASP A 258 9.39 -2.52 -15.34
CA ASP A 258 10.75 -2.01 -15.58
C ASP A 258 10.97 -0.58 -15.07
N ILE A 259 9.90 0.14 -14.72
CA ILE A 259 9.96 1.55 -14.24
C ILE A 259 9.89 1.61 -12.71
N SER A 260 9.13 0.72 -12.09
CA SER A 260 8.95 0.68 -10.64
C SER A 260 9.27 -0.71 -10.08
N GLN A 261 9.10 -0.89 -8.77
CA GLN A 261 9.18 -2.23 -8.19
C GLN A 261 8.12 -3.12 -8.83
N TYR A 262 8.55 -4.23 -9.45
CA TYR A 262 7.68 -5.06 -10.28
C TYR A 262 6.44 -5.60 -9.55
N MET A 263 6.55 -5.88 -8.23
CA MET A 263 5.43 -6.38 -7.41
C MET A 263 4.26 -5.38 -7.33
N TYR A 264 4.57 -4.09 -7.30
CA TYR A 264 3.55 -3.05 -7.36
C TYR A 264 2.78 -3.09 -8.69
N ALA A 265 3.52 -3.22 -9.79
CA ALA A 265 2.94 -3.22 -11.12
C ALA A 265 2.13 -4.50 -11.40
N THR A 266 2.67 -5.67 -11.08
CA THR A 266 1.98 -6.95 -11.31
C THR A 266 0.74 -7.07 -10.42
N GLY A 267 0.86 -6.72 -9.14
CA GLY A 267 -0.28 -6.72 -8.22
C GLY A 267 -1.37 -5.75 -8.65
N PHE A 268 -1.03 -4.53 -9.05
CA PHE A 268 -1.98 -3.56 -9.62
C PHE A 268 -2.72 -4.11 -10.84
N ASN A 269 -2.01 -4.76 -11.76
CA ASN A 269 -2.61 -5.34 -12.96
C ASN A 269 -3.50 -6.54 -12.64
N ILE A 270 -3.14 -7.38 -11.64
CA ILE A 270 -4.01 -8.48 -11.18
C ILE A 270 -5.31 -7.93 -10.61
N VAL A 271 -5.25 -6.92 -9.73
CA VAL A 271 -6.44 -6.29 -9.15
C VAL A 271 -7.36 -5.74 -10.24
N ARG A 272 -6.82 -5.02 -11.23
CA ARG A 272 -7.60 -4.51 -12.38
C ARG A 272 -8.23 -5.63 -13.20
N LEU A 273 -7.52 -6.74 -13.38
CA LEU A 273 -8.04 -7.89 -14.11
C LEU A 273 -9.16 -8.58 -13.34
N LEU A 274 -9.04 -8.76 -12.03
CA LEU A 274 -10.09 -9.31 -11.18
C LEU A 274 -11.36 -8.46 -11.24
N ASP A 275 -11.23 -7.14 -11.18
CA ASP A 275 -12.38 -6.21 -11.33
C ASP A 275 -13.01 -6.33 -12.72
N LYS A 276 -12.20 -6.38 -13.79
CA LYS A 276 -12.69 -6.57 -15.15
C LYS A 276 -13.47 -7.86 -15.33
N LEU A 277 -13.06 -8.92 -14.63
CA LEU A 277 -13.71 -10.23 -14.67
C LEU A 277 -14.93 -10.31 -13.74
N GLY A 278 -15.19 -9.29 -12.93
CA GLY A 278 -16.28 -9.26 -11.95
C GLY A 278 -16.09 -10.28 -10.82
N VAL A 279 -14.84 -10.59 -10.46
CA VAL A 279 -14.55 -11.48 -9.32
C VAL A 279 -14.87 -10.75 -8.02
N ASP A 280 -15.66 -11.37 -7.16
CA ASP A 280 -15.91 -10.84 -5.81
C ASP A 280 -14.82 -11.31 -4.85
N TYR A 281 -13.87 -10.43 -4.56
CA TYR A 281 -12.70 -10.75 -3.73
C TYR A 281 -12.39 -9.70 -2.66
N LYS A 282 -12.80 -8.43 -2.84
CA LYS A 282 -12.34 -7.31 -2.00
C LYS A 282 -12.68 -7.48 -0.53
N THR A 283 -13.88 -7.98 -0.24
CA THR A 283 -14.33 -8.23 1.14
C THR A 283 -13.67 -9.47 1.78
N ARG A 284 -13.10 -10.35 0.96
CA ARG A 284 -12.54 -11.65 1.41
C ARG A 284 -11.02 -11.64 1.45
N LEU A 285 -10.39 -10.83 0.62
CA LEU A 285 -8.93 -10.88 0.38
C LEU A 285 -8.13 -10.84 1.69
N PHE A 286 -8.43 -9.89 2.56
CA PHE A 286 -7.73 -9.73 3.83
C PHE A 286 -8.37 -10.53 4.97
N ASP A 287 -9.70 -10.67 4.98
CA ASP A 287 -10.42 -11.44 5.99
C ASP A 287 -10.06 -12.93 5.97
N GLU A 288 -9.75 -13.48 4.79
CA GLU A 288 -9.35 -14.89 4.62
C GLU A 288 -7.84 -15.06 4.44
N GLY A 289 -7.06 -13.97 4.43
CA GLY A 289 -5.61 -14.02 4.21
C GLY A 289 -5.26 -14.61 2.84
N LEU A 290 -5.91 -14.17 1.77
CA LEU A 290 -5.68 -14.66 0.41
C LEU A 290 -4.53 -13.89 -0.27
N ALA A 291 -3.92 -14.50 -1.28
CA ALA A 291 -3.00 -13.82 -2.19
C ALA A 291 -3.69 -13.60 -3.55
N LEU A 292 -3.39 -12.47 -4.20
CA LEU A 292 -4.02 -12.07 -5.48
C LEU A 292 -3.90 -13.12 -6.57
N ASP A 293 -2.76 -13.78 -6.67
CA ASP A 293 -2.50 -14.80 -7.71
C ASP A 293 -3.21 -16.14 -7.47
N GLY A 294 -3.89 -16.29 -6.34
CA GLY A 294 -4.71 -17.45 -6.00
C GLY A 294 -6.20 -17.28 -6.33
N LEU A 295 -6.62 -16.08 -6.70
CA LEU A 295 -8.00 -15.73 -7.06
C LEU A 295 -8.27 -15.92 -8.56
#